data_e380be7f8ac95a81cb1092746d6e98fc
#
_entry.id   e380be7f8ac95a81cb1092746d6e98fc
#
_cell.length_a   1.000
_cell.length_b   1.000
_cell.length_c   1.000
_cell.angle_alpha   90.00
_cell.angle_beta   90.00
_cell.angle_gamma   90.00
#
_symmetry.space_group_name_H-M   'P 1'
#
loop_
_entity.id
_entity.type
_entity.pdbx_description
1 polymer ?
#
loop_
_entity_poly.entity_id
_entity_poly.type
_entity_poly.pdbx_seq_one_letter_code
_entity_poly.pdbx_strand_id
1 'polypeptide(L)'
;MIKNIVFDMGQVLVSYVGNLVCQIYIEDEQERKDVSTSVFASPEWVLLDMGVMPEEEALKKMQERLDTERKREQAEWCFWHWHEYNMKPKEGMEELVRWFKSMGYGIYLCSNASVRLLKCYKEVIPAIDCFDGILFSAEVQCLKPQKEMYRHLFDRFHLKPEECFFVDDLNLNIEGARRCGMEGYCFEDGDVGKLRTVLASLNR
;
A
#
# COMPACT_ATOMS: atom_id res chain seq x y z
N MET A 1 25.28 7.47 5.68
CA MET A 1 24.38 8.66 5.77
C MET A 1 23.15 8.38 4.91
N ILE A 2 21.96 8.53 5.48
CA ILE A 2 20.71 8.30 4.76
C ILE A 2 20.48 9.45 3.77
N LYS A 3 20.13 9.10 2.54
CA LYS A 3 19.85 10.02 1.44
C LYS A 3 18.41 9.88 0.91
N ASN A 4 17.80 8.71 1.13
CA ASN A 4 16.53 8.37 0.55
C ASN A 4 15.58 7.87 1.63
N ILE A 5 14.32 8.32 1.58
CA ILE A 5 13.23 7.82 2.42
C ILE A 5 12.30 7.04 1.51
N VAL A 6 12.05 5.79 1.87
CA VAL A 6 11.12 4.90 1.18
C VAL A 6 9.89 4.74 2.05
N PHE A 7 8.72 4.99 1.51
CA PHE A 7 7.45 4.85 2.22
C PHE A 7 6.66 3.66 1.69
N ASP A 8 5.97 2.94 2.57
CA ASP A 8 4.79 2.18 2.18
C ASP A 8 3.62 3.14 1.92
N MET A 9 2.57 2.63 1.31
CA MET A 9 1.35 3.39 1.02
C MET A 9 0.29 3.21 2.11
N GLY A 10 -0.19 1.99 2.27
CA GLY A 10 -1.28 1.67 3.18
C GLY A 10 -0.89 1.92 4.64
N GLN A 11 -1.78 2.53 5.43
CA GLN A 11 -1.55 2.91 6.83
C GLN A 11 -0.34 3.84 7.08
N VAL A 12 0.49 4.12 6.06
CA VAL A 12 1.61 5.06 6.13
C VAL A 12 1.25 6.39 5.46
N LEU A 13 1.12 6.42 4.14
CA LEU A 13 0.75 7.63 3.38
C LEU A 13 -0.76 7.83 3.30
N VAL A 14 -1.50 6.74 3.30
CA VAL A 14 -2.97 6.73 3.24
C VAL A 14 -3.54 5.90 4.39
N SER A 15 -4.65 6.35 4.97
CA SER A 15 -5.47 5.52 5.83
C SER A 15 -6.27 4.57 4.95
N TYR A 16 -6.22 3.26 5.24
CA TYR A 16 -6.90 2.23 4.48
C TYR A 16 -7.86 1.45 5.38
N VAL A 17 -9.14 1.38 4.97
CA VAL A 17 -10.16 0.57 5.63
C VAL A 17 -10.70 -0.42 4.61
N GLY A 18 -10.23 -1.66 4.67
CA GLY A 18 -10.38 -2.68 3.63
C GLY A 18 -11.81 -2.99 3.16
N ASN A 19 -12.82 -2.72 3.99
CA ASN A 19 -14.22 -3.00 3.67
C ASN A 19 -15.14 -1.78 3.77
N LEU A 20 -14.60 -0.57 3.76
CA LEU A 20 -15.41 0.65 3.91
C LEU A 20 -16.44 0.78 2.78
N VAL A 21 -16.07 0.43 1.56
CA VAL A 21 -16.98 0.42 0.41
C VAL A 21 -18.21 -0.47 0.67
N CYS A 22 -18.02 -1.64 1.27
CA CYS A 22 -19.14 -2.53 1.64
C CYS A 22 -20.01 -1.91 2.75
N GLN A 23 -19.40 -1.23 3.73
CA GLN A 23 -20.13 -0.55 4.80
C GLN A 23 -21.00 0.58 4.27
N ILE A 24 -20.58 1.27 3.22
CA ILE A 24 -21.30 2.38 2.61
C ILE A 24 -22.40 1.87 1.66
N TYR A 25 -22.10 0.82 0.88
CA TYR A 25 -22.98 0.40 -0.23
C TYR A 25 -24.01 -0.65 0.18
N ILE A 26 -23.72 -1.52 1.18
CA ILE A 26 -24.56 -2.66 1.55
C ILE A 26 -25.23 -2.40 2.91
N GLU A 27 -26.56 -2.25 2.91
CA GLU A 27 -27.33 -1.98 4.12
C GLU A 27 -27.46 -3.21 5.02
N ASP A 28 -27.75 -4.40 4.44
CA ASP A 28 -27.89 -5.66 5.19
C ASP A 28 -26.55 -6.11 5.77
N GLU A 29 -26.54 -6.37 7.08
CA GLU A 29 -25.31 -6.70 7.82
C GLU A 29 -24.73 -8.06 7.40
N GLN A 30 -25.60 -9.05 7.13
CA GLN A 30 -25.12 -10.38 6.74
C GLN A 30 -24.60 -10.38 5.31
N GLU A 31 -25.31 -9.73 4.35
CA GLU A 31 -24.83 -9.56 2.99
C GLU A 31 -23.49 -8.80 2.95
N ARG A 32 -23.38 -7.75 3.75
CA ARG A 32 -22.15 -6.95 3.88
C ARG A 32 -20.96 -7.80 4.37
N LYS A 33 -21.18 -8.64 5.38
CA LYS A 33 -20.17 -9.55 5.91
C LYS A 33 -19.74 -10.59 4.87
N ASP A 34 -20.71 -11.20 4.19
CA ASP A 34 -20.47 -12.22 3.18
C ASP A 34 -19.67 -11.65 2.00
N VAL A 35 -20.09 -10.50 1.48
CA VAL A 35 -19.41 -9.80 0.38
C VAL A 35 -18.02 -9.33 0.79
N SER A 36 -17.90 -8.69 1.96
CA SER A 36 -16.61 -8.23 2.47
C SER A 36 -15.60 -9.39 2.63
N THR A 37 -16.05 -10.52 3.17
CA THR A 37 -15.22 -11.71 3.34
C THR A 37 -14.83 -12.30 1.98
N SER A 38 -15.80 -12.43 1.07
CA SER A 38 -15.56 -13.03 -0.24
C SER A 38 -14.63 -12.20 -1.12
N VAL A 39 -14.67 -10.87 -1.02
CA VAL A 39 -13.86 -9.94 -1.83
C VAL A 39 -12.54 -9.61 -1.12
N PHE A 40 -12.60 -8.94 0.02
CA PHE A 40 -11.44 -8.29 0.64
C PHE A 40 -10.62 -9.17 1.57
N ALA A 41 -11.16 -10.32 2.01
CA ALA A 41 -10.44 -11.34 2.78
C ALA A 41 -10.15 -12.60 1.96
N SER A 42 -10.24 -12.52 0.65
CA SER A 42 -10.05 -13.66 -0.25
C SER A 42 -8.57 -13.90 -0.58
N PRO A 43 -8.18 -15.15 -0.89
CA PRO A 43 -6.84 -15.44 -1.39
C PRO A 43 -6.54 -14.76 -2.74
N GLU A 44 -7.57 -14.49 -3.55
CA GLU A 44 -7.43 -13.77 -4.82
C GLU A 44 -6.92 -12.35 -4.62
N TRP A 45 -7.25 -11.70 -3.49
CA TRP A 45 -6.76 -10.35 -3.19
C TRP A 45 -5.23 -10.30 -3.15
N VAL A 46 -4.61 -11.29 -2.51
CA VAL A 46 -3.14 -11.42 -2.47
C VAL A 46 -2.56 -11.65 -3.86
N LEU A 47 -3.24 -12.44 -4.71
CA LEU A 47 -2.80 -12.70 -6.10
C LEU A 47 -2.93 -11.46 -6.97
N LEU A 48 -3.93 -10.60 -6.70
CA LEU A 48 -4.06 -9.28 -7.34
C LEU A 48 -2.91 -8.35 -6.93
N ASP A 49 -2.57 -8.32 -5.63
CA ASP A 49 -1.43 -7.54 -5.14
C ASP A 49 -0.09 -8.04 -5.66
N MET A 50 0.01 -9.33 -5.98
CA MET A 50 1.16 -9.90 -6.69
C MET A 50 1.12 -9.62 -8.20
N GLY A 51 -0.01 -9.19 -8.77
CA GLY A 51 -0.15 -9.00 -10.22
C GLY A 51 -0.11 -10.29 -11.04
N VAL A 52 -0.40 -11.44 -10.42
CA VAL A 52 -0.36 -12.76 -11.08
C VAL A 52 -1.74 -13.30 -11.45
N MET A 53 -2.80 -12.57 -11.12
CA MET A 53 -4.18 -12.91 -11.46
C MET A 53 -4.89 -11.71 -12.11
N PRO A 54 -5.58 -11.90 -13.24
CA PRO A 54 -6.43 -10.85 -13.82
C PRO A 54 -7.60 -10.48 -12.91
N GLU A 55 -7.99 -9.20 -12.91
CA GLU A 55 -9.07 -8.67 -12.06
C GLU A 55 -10.40 -9.39 -12.29
N GLU A 56 -10.75 -9.68 -13.57
CA GLU A 56 -11.99 -10.35 -13.95
C GLU A 56 -12.02 -11.82 -13.47
N GLU A 57 -10.88 -12.52 -13.52
CA GLU A 57 -10.77 -13.89 -13.00
C GLU A 57 -10.90 -13.91 -11.48
N ALA A 58 -10.27 -12.98 -10.78
CA ALA A 58 -10.37 -12.85 -9.34
C ALA A 58 -11.82 -12.59 -8.92
N LEU A 59 -12.49 -11.61 -9.55
CA LEU A 59 -13.88 -11.28 -9.26
C LEU A 59 -14.80 -12.49 -9.46
N LYS A 60 -14.65 -13.23 -10.57
CA LYS A 60 -15.43 -14.43 -10.82
C LYS A 60 -15.30 -15.45 -9.68
N LYS A 61 -14.08 -15.73 -9.22
CA LYS A 61 -13.84 -16.66 -8.10
C LYS A 61 -14.41 -16.15 -6.78
N MET A 62 -14.35 -14.84 -6.55
CA MET A 62 -14.98 -14.20 -5.39
C MET A 62 -16.51 -14.36 -5.42
N GLN A 63 -17.14 -14.14 -6.58
CA GLN A 63 -18.59 -14.29 -6.77
C GLN A 63 -19.06 -15.75 -6.64
N GLU A 64 -18.27 -16.75 -7.04
CA GLU A 64 -18.61 -18.18 -6.92
C GLU A 64 -18.84 -18.63 -5.46
N ARG A 65 -18.33 -17.88 -4.47
CA ARG A 65 -18.55 -18.15 -3.03
C ARG A 65 -19.85 -17.56 -2.48
N LEU A 66 -20.53 -16.74 -3.28
CA LEU A 66 -21.75 -16.04 -2.88
C LEU A 66 -22.98 -16.76 -3.40
N ASP A 67 -23.96 -16.96 -2.51
CA ASP A 67 -25.14 -17.82 -2.72
C ASP A 67 -26.29 -17.17 -3.50
N THR A 68 -26.33 -15.81 -3.54
CA THR A 68 -27.40 -15.07 -4.23
C THR A 68 -26.86 -14.17 -5.32
N GLU A 69 -27.67 -13.90 -6.35
CA GLU A 69 -27.33 -12.97 -7.42
C GLU A 69 -27.10 -11.57 -6.88
N ARG A 70 -27.96 -11.11 -5.97
CA ARG A 70 -27.80 -9.79 -5.31
C ARG A 70 -26.44 -9.61 -4.66
N LYS A 71 -25.93 -10.62 -3.91
CA LYS A 71 -24.59 -10.56 -3.30
C LYS A 71 -23.48 -10.53 -4.36
N ARG A 72 -23.66 -11.22 -5.49
CA ARG A 72 -22.69 -11.19 -6.61
C ARG A 72 -22.62 -9.81 -7.27
N GLU A 73 -23.77 -9.17 -7.52
CA GLU A 73 -23.82 -7.80 -8.02
C GLU A 73 -23.19 -6.80 -7.03
N GLN A 74 -23.47 -6.96 -5.74
CA GLN A 74 -22.86 -6.14 -4.70
C GLN A 74 -21.33 -6.34 -4.65
N ALA A 75 -20.84 -7.58 -4.77
CA ALA A 75 -19.42 -7.89 -4.80
C ALA A 75 -18.72 -7.26 -6.01
N GLU A 76 -19.36 -7.34 -7.18
CA GLU A 76 -18.87 -6.72 -8.41
C GLU A 76 -18.74 -5.21 -8.25
N TRP A 77 -19.78 -4.56 -7.74
CA TRP A 77 -19.76 -3.12 -7.52
C TRP A 77 -18.67 -2.74 -6.51
N CYS A 78 -18.60 -3.39 -5.35
CA CYS A 78 -17.59 -3.13 -4.32
C CYS A 78 -16.16 -3.39 -4.84
N PHE A 79 -15.97 -4.44 -5.64
CA PHE A 79 -14.67 -4.78 -6.23
C PHE A 79 -14.17 -3.73 -7.22
N TRP A 80 -15.05 -3.12 -8.02
CA TRP A 80 -14.62 -2.11 -8.98
C TRP A 80 -14.45 -0.70 -8.37
N HIS A 81 -15.10 -0.42 -7.22
CA HIS A 81 -15.13 0.90 -6.61
C HIS A 81 -14.35 1.04 -5.29
N TRP A 82 -13.75 -0.03 -4.76
CA TRP A 82 -13.09 0.01 -3.45
C TRP A 82 -12.06 1.14 -3.32
N HIS A 83 -11.29 1.43 -4.37
CA HIS A 83 -10.23 2.43 -4.35
C HIS A 83 -10.74 3.87 -4.19
N GLU A 84 -12.01 4.12 -4.49
CA GLU A 84 -12.67 5.41 -4.33
C GLU A 84 -13.08 5.68 -2.87
N TYR A 85 -13.30 4.63 -2.08
CA TYR A 85 -13.86 4.72 -0.73
C TYR A 85 -12.88 4.29 0.36
N ASN A 86 -12.11 3.23 0.14
CA ASN A 86 -11.32 2.57 1.17
C ASN A 86 -10.04 3.33 1.54
N MET A 87 -9.65 4.33 0.77
CA MET A 87 -8.40 5.06 0.95
C MET A 87 -8.64 6.56 1.12
N LYS A 88 -7.89 7.15 2.06
CA LYS A 88 -7.84 8.61 2.24
C LYS A 88 -6.41 9.01 2.57
N PRO A 89 -5.89 10.14 2.03
CA PRO A 89 -4.61 10.68 2.46
C PRO A 89 -4.55 10.81 3.99
N LYS A 90 -3.46 10.34 4.59
CA LYS A 90 -3.26 10.47 6.03
C LYS A 90 -2.85 11.89 6.36
N GLU A 91 -3.53 12.50 7.34
CA GLU A 91 -3.28 13.87 7.79
C GLU A 91 -1.82 14.06 8.22
N GLY A 92 -1.21 15.17 7.80
CA GLY A 92 0.17 15.52 8.09
C GLY A 92 1.23 14.86 7.21
N MET A 93 0.89 13.80 6.45
CA MET A 93 1.88 13.11 5.62
C MET A 93 2.29 13.92 4.39
N GLU A 94 1.39 14.70 3.79
CA GLU A 94 1.76 15.58 2.68
C GLU A 94 2.83 16.59 3.10
N GLU A 95 2.62 17.26 4.24
CA GLU A 95 3.58 18.22 4.77
C GLU A 95 4.92 17.56 5.11
N LEU A 96 4.88 16.36 5.70
CA LEU A 96 6.07 15.60 6.05
C LEU A 96 6.90 15.26 4.81
N VAL A 97 6.28 14.70 3.78
CA VAL A 97 6.94 14.32 2.53
C VAL A 97 7.55 15.55 1.84
N ARG A 98 6.79 16.64 1.71
CA ARG A 98 7.27 17.89 1.11
C ARG A 98 8.44 18.48 1.89
N TRP A 99 8.40 18.42 3.21
CA TRP A 99 9.47 18.91 4.06
C TRP A 99 10.78 18.13 3.83
N PHE A 100 10.74 16.79 3.84
CA PHE A 100 11.94 15.99 3.57
C PHE A 100 12.44 16.15 2.13
N LYS A 101 11.54 16.28 1.16
CA LYS A 101 11.92 16.59 -0.21
C LYS A 101 12.67 17.93 -0.31
N SER A 102 12.21 18.97 0.38
CA SER A 102 12.87 20.29 0.43
C SER A 102 14.25 20.27 1.09
N MET A 103 14.51 19.27 1.95
CA MET A 103 15.83 19.05 2.57
C MET A 103 16.79 18.24 1.65
N GLY A 104 16.35 17.88 0.46
CA GLY A 104 17.18 17.20 -0.55
C GLY A 104 17.16 15.67 -0.45
N TYR A 105 16.25 15.07 0.33
CA TYR A 105 16.08 13.62 0.32
C TYR A 105 15.42 13.13 -0.96
N GLY A 106 15.88 11.98 -1.47
CA GLY A 106 15.11 11.18 -2.42
C GLY A 106 13.88 10.59 -1.74
N ILE A 107 12.73 10.64 -2.40
CA ILE A 107 11.46 10.13 -1.87
C ILE A 107 10.95 9.02 -2.78
N TYR A 108 10.73 7.85 -2.22
CA TYR A 108 10.33 6.64 -2.95
C TYR A 108 9.12 5.96 -2.31
N LEU A 109 8.39 5.20 -3.11
CA LEU A 109 7.32 4.31 -2.67
C LEU A 109 7.70 2.87 -2.93
N CYS A 110 7.41 1.98 -1.97
CA CYS A 110 7.50 0.53 -2.10
C CYS A 110 6.29 -0.11 -1.41
N SER A 111 5.28 -0.50 -2.17
CA SER A 111 3.99 -0.96 -1.61
C SER A 111 3.50 -2.26 -2.20
N ASN A 112 2.89 -3.11 -1.34
CA ASN A 112 2.08 -4.24 -1.79
C ASN A 112 0.73 -3.71 -2.25
N ALA A 113 0.51 -3.69 -3.56
CA ALA A 113 -0.71 -3.14 -4.13
C ALA A 113 -0.97 -3.66 -5.54
N SER A 114 -2.24 -3.84 -5.85
CA SER A 114 -2.72 -4.42 -7.09
C SER A 114 -2.52 -3.50 -8.31
N VAL A 115 -2.69 -4.09 -9.50
CA VAL A 115 -2.67 -3.36 -10.78
C VAL A 115 -3.69 -2.22 -10.86
N ARG A 116 -4.76 -2.25 -10.03
CA ARG A 116 -5.73 -1.15 -9.92
C ARG A 116 -5.04 0.14 -9.52
N LEU A 117 -4.12 0.08 -8.56
CA LEU A 117 -3.42 1.26 -8.03
C LEU A 117 -2.54 1.92 -9.08
N LEU A 118 -2.02 1.18 -10.05
CA LEU A 118 -1.28 1.76 -11.19
C LEU A 118 -2.12 2.77 -11.99
N LYS A 119 -3.45 2.65 -11.92
CA LYS A 119 -4.38 3.52 -12.65
C LYS A 119 -4.80 4.76 -11.84
N CYS A 120 -4.84 4.67 -10.50
CA CYS A 120 -5.45 5.70 -9.65
C CYS A 120 -4.53 6.25 -8.53
N TYR A 121 -3.30 5.75 -8.36
CA TYR A 121 -2.42 6.17 -7.25
C TYR A 121 -2.18 7.67 -7.16
N LYS A 122 -2.19 8.37 -8.30
CA LYS A 122 -1.96 9.83 -8.36
C LYS A 122 -3.03 10.64 -7.67
N GLU A 123 -4.22 10.07 -7.51
CA GLU A 123 -5.37 10.72 -6.89
C GLU A 123 -5.42 10.49 -5.38
N VAL A 124 -4.73 9.44 -4.89
CA VAL A 124 -4.83 9.02 -3.49
C VAL A 124 -3.54 9.23 -2.68
N ILE A 125 -2.36 9.23 -3.31
CA ILE A 125 -1.08 9.41 -2.61
C ILE A 125 -0.80 10.89 -2.39
N PRO A 126 -0.65 11.35 -1.11
CA PRO A 126 -0.33 12.75 -0.84
C PRO A 126 1.08 13.11 -1.32
N ALA A 127 1.27 14.35 -1.76
CA ALA A 127 2.54 14.87 -2.29
C ALA A 127 3.17 14.00 -3.39
N ILE A 128 2.35 13.39 -4.26
CA ILE A 128 2.80 12.46 -5.30
C ILE A 128 3.85 13.07 -6.24
N ASP A 129 3.79 14.37 -6.45
CA ASP A 129 4.74 15.16 -7.24
C ASP A 129 6.16 15.22 -6.64
N CYS A 130 6.32 14.84 -5.37
CA CYS A 130 7.60 14.79 -4.67
C CYS A 130 8.34 13.44 -4.83
N PHE A 131 7.67 12.40 -5.35
CA PHE A 131 8.26 11.07 -5.45
C PHE A 131 9.19 10.93 -6.65
N ASP A 132 10.43 10.48 -6.39
CA ASP A 132 11.44 10.19 -7.41
C ASP A 132 11.25 8.81 -8.04
N GLY A 133 10.54 7.90 -7.35
CA GLY A 133 10.24 6.58 -7.86
C GLY A 133 9.13 5.89 -7.07
N ILE A 134 8.35 5.08 -7.79
CA ILE A 134 7.21 4.32 -7.26
C ILE A 134 7.32 2.88 -7.73
N LEU A 135 7.21 1.96 -6.78
CA LEU A 135 7.20 0.53 -7.03
C LEU A 135 5.99 -0.11 -6.35
N PHE A 136 5.12 -0.71 -7.15
CA PHE A 136 4.06 -1.58 -6.68
C PHE A 136 4.41 -3.04 -6.92
N SER A 137 4.06 -3.90 -5.98
CA SER A 137 4.29 -5.35 -6.03
C SER A 137 3.73 -6.02 -7.29
N ALA A 138 2.57 -5.57 -7.76
CA ALA A 138 1.95 -6.10 -8.98
C ALA A 138 2.79 -5.90 -10.25
N GLU A 139 3.72 -4.93 -10.28
CA GLU A 139 4.60 -4.72 -11.43
C GLU A 139 5.74 -5.74 -11.51
N VAL A 140 6.12 -6.33 -10.36
CA VAL A 140 7.30 -7.19 -10.23
C VAL A 140 6.98 -8.58 -9.70
N GLN A 141 5.69 -8.88 -9.54
CA GLN A 141 5.14 -10.18 -9.15
C GLN A 141 5.72 -10.77 -7.86
N CYS A 142 6.09 -9.91 -6.93
CA CYS A 142 6.56 -10.30 -5.60
C CYS A 142 6.07 -9.29 -4.55
N LEU A 143 5.95 -9.75 -3.30
CA LEU A 143 5.41 -8.98 -2.19
C LEU A 143 6.50 -8.69 -1.14
N LYS A 144 6.39 -7.58 -0.42
CA LYS A 144 7.04 -7.45 0.89
C LYS A 144 6.49 -8.55 1.81
N PRO A 145 7.30 -9.21 2.63
CA PRO A 145 8.70 -8.99 2.95
C PRO A 145 9.70 -9.82 2.12
N GLN A 146 9.32 -10.30 0.93
CA GLN A 146 10.24 -11.04 0.06
C GLN A 146 11.42 -10.14 -0.36
N LYS A 147 12.63 -10.69 -0.30
CA LYS A 147 13.87 -9.95 -0.63
C LYS A 147 13.88 -9.41 -2.06
N GLU A 148 13.19 -10.09 -2.96
CA GLU A 148 13.06 -9.75 -4.38
C GLU A 148 12.38 -8.38 -4.54
N MET A 149 11.36 -8.06 -3.73
CA MET A 149 10.68 -6.77 -3.75
C MET A 149 11.63 -5.61 -3.47
N TYR A 150 12.47 -5.74 -2.45
CA TYR A 150 13.47 -4.70 -2.10
C TYR A 150 14.59 -4.61 -3.14
N ARG A 151 15.02 -5.74 -3.72
CA ARG A 151 15.99 -5.75 -4.82
C ARG A 151 15.46 -5.02 -6.05
N HIS A 152 14.20 -5.27 -6.43
CA HIS A 152 13.58 -4.53 -7.54
C HIS A 152 13.52 -3.02 -7.28
N LEU A 153 13.28 -2.60 -6.04
CA LEU A 153 13.35 -1.19 -5.65
C LEU A 153 14.75 -0.62 -5.88
N PHE A 154 15.77 -1.30 -5.34
CA PHE A 154 17.16 -0.83 -5.43
C PHE A 154 17.66 -0.81 -6.88
N ASP A 155 17.41 -1.86 -7.63
CA ASP A 155 17.87 -1.99 -9.02
C ASP A 155 17.17 -0.98 -9.94
N ARG A 156 15.85 -0.83 -9.80
CA ARG A 156 15.04 0.08 -10.65
C ARG A 156 15.45 1.55 -10.49
N PHE A 157 15.73 1.97 -9.26
CA PHE A 157 16.03 3.38 -8.95
C PHE A 157 17.51 3.62 -8.62
N HIS A 158 18.38 2.64 -8.84
CA HIS A 158 19.83 2.72 -8.57
C HIS A 158 20.14 3.14 -7.14
N LEU A 159 19.40 2.60 -6.17
CA LEU A 159 19.52 2.91 -4.75
C LEU A 159 20.55 2.01 -4.08
N LYS A 160 21.29 2.57 -3.13
CA LYS A 160 22.12 1.79 -2.20
C LYS A 160 21.30 1.52 -0.93
N PRO A 161 21.10 0.26 -0.54
CA PRO A 161 20.27 -0.09 0.64
C PRO A 161 20.66 0.69 1.90
N GLU A 162 21.97 0.82 2.18
CA GLU A 162 22.53 1.51 3.33
C GLU A 162 22.34 3.04 3.32
N GLU A 163 21.92 3.60 2.20
CA GLU A 163 21.58 5.03 2.04
C GLU A 163 20.06 5.26 2.08
N CYS A 164 19.26 4.19 2.27
CA CYS A 164 17.79 4.23 2.30
C CYS A 164 17.26 3.96 3.70
N PHE A 165 16.13 4.59 4.03
CA PHE A 165 15.38 4.35 5.27
C PHE A 165 13.92 4.09 4.96
N PHE A 166 13.43 2.92 5.39
CA PHE A 166 12.09 2.45 5.07
C PHE A 166 11.08 2.78 6.19
N VAL A 167 9.89 3.23 5.82
CA VAL A 167 8.77 3.47 6.72
C VAL A 167 7.61 2.58 6.29
N ASP A 168 7.20 1.65 7.16
CA ASP A 168 6.13 0.68 6.90
C ASP A 168 5.39 0.40 8.23
N ASP A 169 4.10 0.16 8.20
CA ASP A 169 3.30 -0.12 9.40
C ASP A 169 3.49 -1.56 9.92
N LEU A 170 4.02 -2.47 9.10
CA LEU A 170 4.24 -3.87 9.45
C LEU A 170 5.71 -4.16 9.78
N ASN A 171 5.98 -4.56 11.02
CA ASN A 171 7.34 -4.91 11.44
C ASN A 171 7.97 -6.01 10.57
N LEU A 172 7.17 -6.95 10.06
CA LEU A 172 7.65 -8.01 9.17
C LEU A 172 8.29 -7.44 7.88
N ASN A 173 7.73 -6.36 7.34
CA ASN A 173 8.27 -5.67 6.17
C ASN A 173 9.57 -4.93 6.51
N ILE A 174 9.65 -4.29 7.68
CA ILE A 174 10.87 -3.65 8.17
C ILE A 174 12.01 -4.68 8.35
N GLU A 175 11.71 -5.85 8.93
CA GLU A 175 12.69 -6.93 9.05
C GLU A 175 13.14 -7.47 7.69
N GLY A 176 12.22 -7.57 6.72
CA GLY A 176 12.54 -7.93 5.34
C GLY A 176 13.52 -6.94 4.69
N ALA A 177 13.28 -5.65 4.88
CA ALA A 177 14.14 -4.57 4.41
C ALA A 177 15.54 -4.63 5.05
N ARG A 178 15.62 -4.83 6.37
CA ARG A 178 16.89 -4.96 7.11
C ARG A 178 17.74 -6.13 6.63
N ARG A 179 17.12 -7.27 6.30
CA ARG A 179 17.84 -8.42 5.69
C ARG A 179 18.45 -8.07 4.33
N CYS A 180 17.96 -7.02 3.69
CA CYS A 180 18.48 -6.50 2.42
C CYS A 180 19.41 -5.30 2.60
N GLY A 181 19.74 -4.91 3.84
CA GLY A 181 20.63 -3.80 4.17
C GLY A 181 19.98 -2.42 4.25
N MET A 182 18.65 -2.34 4.18
CA MET A 182 17.89 -1.09 4.33
C MET A 182 17.31 -1.01 5.74
N GLU A 183 17.76 -0.04 6.54
CA GLU A 183 17.17 0.24 7.85
C GLU A 183 15.77 0.84 7.73
N GLY A 184 14.98 0.79 8.81
CA GLY A 184 13.63 1.32 8.78
C GLY A 184 12.96 1.45 10.13
N TYR A 185 11.80 2.08 10.11
CA TYR A 185 10.92 2.36 11.24
C TYR A 185 9.54 1.74 11.04
N CYS A 186 9.10 0.97 12.04
CA CYS A 186 7.74 0.44 12.07
C CYS A 186 6.76 1.51 12.55
N PHE A 187 5.91 1.97 11.65
CA PHE A 187 4.95 3.06 11.88
C PHE A 187 3.57 2.51 12.31
N GLU A 188 3.55 1.57 13.25
CA GLU A 188 2.34 0.87 13.69
C GLU A 188 1.34 1.76 14.45
N ASP A 189 1.81 2.80 15.15
CA ASP A 189 0.96 3.71 15.92
C ASP A 189 0.32 4.83 15.08
N GLY A 190 0.78 5.03 13.86
CA GLY A 190 0.28 6.06 12.94
C GLY A 190 0.57 7.51 13.38
N ASP A 191 1.47 7.72 14.35
CA ASP A 191 1.82 9.04 14.89
C ASP A 191 2.82 9.77 14.00
N VAL A 192 2.32 10.68 13.16
CA VAL A 192 3.13 11.47 12.22
C VAL A 192 4.15 12.36 12.92
N GLY A 193 3.85 12.84 14.13
CA GLY A 193 4.78 13.66 14.94
C GLY A 193 6.00 12.86 15.39
N LYS A 194 5.78 11.61 15.85
CA LYS A 194 6.87 10.68 16.17
C LYS A 194 7.69 10.32 14.92
N LEU A 195 7.03 9.99 13.82
CA LEU A 195 7.70 9.70 12.55
C LEU A 195 8.60 10.86 12.13
N ARG A 196 8.09 12.09 12.18
CA ARG A 196 8.87 13.31 11.91
C ARG A 196 10.14 13.38 12.75
N THR A 197 10.01 13.10 14.05
CA THR A 197 11.14 13.12 14.99
C THR A 197 12.18 12.06 14.66
N VAL A 198 11.75 10.83 14.34
CA VAL A 198 12.62 9.72 13.93
C VAL A 198 13.38 10.10 12.67
N LEU A 199 12.67 10.52 11.63
CA LEU A 199 13.30 10.87 10.34
C LEU A 199 14.24 12.08 10.46
N ALA A 200 13.92 13.07 11.28
CA ALA A 200 14.78 14.23 11.52
C ALA A 200 16.09 13.88 12.26
N SER A 201 16.16 12.73 12.92
CA SER A 201 17.35 12.25 13.64
C SER A 201 18.35 11.47 12.78
N LEU A 202 17.99 11.09 11.53
CA LEU A 202 18.77 10.14 10.72
C LEU A 202 20.17 10.63 10.31
N ASN A 203 20.39 11.94 10.29
CA ASN A 203 21.65 12.53 9.84
C ASN A 203 22.28 13.47 10.88
N ARG A 204 22.00 13.25 12.16
CA ARG A 204 22.65 13.96 13.27
C ARG A 204 23.89 13.24 13.76
#